data_94203c0e52303f0051eaa05031af78c0
#
_entry.id   94203c0e52303f0051eaa05031af78c0
#
_cell.length_a   1.000
_cell.length_b   1.000
_cell.length_c   1.000
_cell.angle_alpha   90.00
_cell.angle_beta   90.00
_cell.angle_gamma   90.00
#
_symmetry.space_group_name_H-M   'P 1'
#
loop_
_entity.id
_entity.type
_entity.pdbx_description
1 polymer ?
#
loop_
_entity_poly.entity_id
_entity_poly.type
_entity_poly.pdbx_seq_one_letter_code
_entity_poly.pdbx_strand_id
1 'polypeptide(L)'
;MKRAHFVSLIILFANQLIFAQKSMDNKTFQDSIAVDSYGGVLSIKGTPNEYFTIQQINGRYCFVTPEGHGMLALGVTHLGAVQEIVPNNIFQTKYNSNWDTYNNEAEKNLRSWGFNSLSYHTNGDMYNKMPGMLACYPIKNSQWKSDTAFSYEDVFDPAYHAVVEKHIEHMVNQAGKNKNIMGYYWNDIPQWSLDKTYKKRGTNWLIFYRELPANSTGKTMYVEFLKKQHRNNLESVNCTYNISATNWDDVKSSSFSTTDRNKASVKSDDESFLRLIAREFYRVLGTYTKEKDPNRLILGERYLFGDHPDYVLEEQNQWVDAIAFQPGGAHINIAEFEQMYSVVKKPIMICDHQRSFYTDDYPKTMWQQLPSQEEAGKSYNDYLNAALKKTYILGYNRCQYISRGAGDVLKQGLLDINGNPYETIVEYMTITNKDLLKRFSNGTLSE
;
A
#
# COMPACT_ATOMS: atom_id res chain seq x y z
N MET A 1 -44.52 9.62 20.53
CA MET A 1 -43.54 10.09 19.55
C MET A 1 -42.72 11.34 19.93
N LYS A 2 -43.08 12.12 20.95
CA LYS A 2 -42.33 13.35 21.34
C LYS A 2 -41.14 13.14 22.30
N ARG A 3 -40.98 11.97 22.96
CA ARG A 3 -39.86 11.70 23.88
C ARG A 3 -38.58 11.17 23.20
N ALA A 4 -38.70 10.52 22.04
CA ALA A 4 -37.53 9.99 21.34
C ALA A 4 -36.66 11.07 20.66
N HIS A 5 -37.29 12.18 20.22
CA HIS A 5 -36.54 13.28 19.57
C HIS A 5 -35.74 14.12 20.56
N PHE A 6 -36.18 14.20 21.83
CA PHE A 6 -35.47 14.97 22.85
C PHE A 6 -34.18 14.29 23.34
N VAL A 7 -34.17 12.96 23.40
CA VAL A 7 -32.96 12.18 23.79
C VAL A 7 -31.93 12.20 22.68
N SER A 8 -32.33 12.11 21.41
CA SER A 8 -31.39 12.20 20.28
C SER A 8 -30.73 13.58 20.17
N LEU A 9 -31.46 14.65 20.45
CA LEU A 9 -30.93 16.02 20.43
C LEU A 9 -29.91 16.25 21.56
N ILE A 10 -30.17 15.70 22.75
CA ILE A 10 -29.25 15.83 23.90
C ILE A 10 -27.97 15.07 23.68
N ILE A 11 -28.01 13.89 23.02
CA ILE A 11 -26.80 13.09 22.69
C ILE A 11 -25.99 13.81 21.61
N LEU A 12 -26.61 14.43 20.61
CA LEU A 12 -25.91 15.23 19.60
C LEU A 12 -25.21 16.45 20.23
N PHE A 13 -25.90 17.18 21.11
CA PHE A 13 -25.31 18.32 21.81
C PHE A 13 -24.22 17.91 22.79
N ALA A 14 -24.33 16.77 23.47
CA ALA A 14 -23.28 16.27 24.35
C ALA A 14 -22.03 15.87 23.57
N ASN A 15 -22.17 15.25 22.39
CA ASN A 15 -21.02 14.92 21.53
C ASN A 15 -20.37 16.16 20.91
N GLN A 16 -21.14 17.18 20.54
CA GLN A 16 -20.60 18.46 20.06
C GLN A 16 -19.90 19.24 21.18
N LEU A 17 -20.42 19.20 22.42
CA LEU A 17 -19.75 19.81 23.58
C LEU A 17 -18.47 19.09 23.96
N ILE A 18 -18.41 17.76 23.89
CA ILE A 18 -17.19 16.99 24.14
C ILE A 18 -16.13 17.26 23.06
N PHE A 19 -16.55 17.41 21.81
CA PHE A 19 -15.62 17.74 20.71
C PHE A 19 -15.17 19.20 20.77
N ALA A 20 -16.07 20.13 21.05
CA ALA A 20 -15.76 21.56 21.29
C ALA A 20 -14.87 21.76 22.52
N GLN A 21 -15.08 20.97 23.58
CA GLN A 21 -14.24 21.03 24.78
C GLN A 21 -12.84 20.44 24.52
N LYS A 22 -12.74 19.35 23.75
CA LYS A 22 -11.44 18.86 23.26
C LYS A 22 -10.73 19.85 22.32
N SER A 23 -11.46 20.60 21.50
CA SER A 23 -10.91 21.66 20.65
C SER A 23 -10.42 22.89 21.46
N MET A 24 -11.13 23.23 22.52
CA MET A 24 -10.70 24.31 23.44
C MET A 24 -9.49 23.91 24.29
N ASP A 25 -9.40 22.66 24.71
CA ASP A 25 -8.23 22.12 25.42
C ASP A 25 -6.97 22.06 24.54
N ASN A 26 -7.12 22.00 23.21
CA ASN A 26 -5.99 22.04 22.28
C ASN A 26 -5.22 23.38 22.25
N LYS A 27 -5.80 24.48 22.71
CA LYS A 27 -5.05 25.74 22.89
C LYS A 27 -4.09 25.71 24.08
N THR A 28 -4.25 24.74 24.99
CA THR A 28 -3.38 24.51 26.17
C THR A 28 -2.58 23.21 26.06
N PHE A 29 -2.74 22.41 24.99
CA PHE A 29 -2.07 21.12 24.80
C PHE A 29 -0.70 21.29 24.15
N GLN A 30 0.24 21.86 24.86
CA GLN A 30 1.67 21.84 24.54
C GLN A 30 2.45 20.84 25.41
N ASP A 31 1.85 19.70 25.73
CA ASP A 31 2.63 18.53 26.15
C ASP A 31 3.16 17.85 24.89
N SER A 32 4.25 18.39 24.36
CA SER A 32 4.94 17.81 23.23
C SER A 32 5.49 16.45 23.64
N ILE A 33 4.98 15.38 23.00
CA ILE A 33 5.59 14.05 23.11
C ILE A 33 7.05 14.21 22.70
N ALA A 34 7.96 13.87 23.60
CA ALA A 34 9.40 13.94 23.33
C ALA A 34 9.76 12.85 22.31
N VAL A 35 10.32 13.26 21.18
CA VAL A 35 10.73 12.39 20.08
C VAL A 35 12.20 12.60 19.73
N ASP A 36 12.81 11.59 19.13
CA ASP A 36 14.16 11.68 18.56
C ASP A 36 14.18 12.40 17.20
N SER A 37 15.34 12.47 16.55
CA SER A 37 15.51 13.19 15.29
C SER A 37 14.70 12.58 14.12
N TYR A 38 14.27 11.32 14.23
CA TYR A 38 13.49 10.59 13.25
C TYR A 38 12.00 10.50 13.60
N GLY A 39 11.57 11.07 14.72
CA GLY A 39 10.18 11.02 15.17
C GLY A 39 9.83 9.79 16.02
N GLY A 40 10.82 9.02 16.48
CA GLY A 40 10.65 7.95 17.45
C GLY A 40 10.36 8.50 18.84
N VAL A 41 9.39 7.91 19.54
CA VAL A 41 8.93 8.36 20.85
C VAL A 41 9.95 7.95 21.93
N LEU A 42 10.55 8.91 22.63
CA LEU A 42 11.64 8.66 23.58
C LEU A 42 11.29 7.70 24.73
N SER A 43 10.01 7.60 25.11
CA SER A 43 9.54 6.67 26.14
C SER A 43 9.44 5.22 25.66
N ILE A 44 9.40 4.97 24.34
CA ILE A 44 9.27 3.64 23.73
C ILE A 44 10.66 3.17 23.30
N LYS A 45 11.31 2.36 24.15
CA LYS A 45 12.69 1.92 23.94
C LYS A 45 12.75 0.62 23.14
N GLY A 46 13.46 0.65 22.03
CA GLY A 46 13.87 -0.48 21.23
C GLY A 46 15.40 -0.59 21.14
N THR A 47 15.89 -1.48 20.31
CA THR A 47 17.32 -1.64 20.03
C THR A 47 17.71 -0.76 18.85
N PRO A 48 18.66 0.18 19.00
CA PRO A 48 19.12 1.01 17.89
C PRO A 48 19.82 0.19 16.82
N ASN A 49 19.74 0.67 15.57
CA ASN A 49 20.44 0.10 14.43
C ASN A 49 20.90 1.25 13.53
N GLU A 50 21.68 0.96 12.49
CA GLU A 50 22.08 2.00 11.54
C GLU A 50 20.89 2.58 10.75
N TYR A 51 19.89 1.76 10.46
CA TYR A 51 18.65 2.10 9.75
C TYR A 51 17.42 1.71 10.57
N PHE A 52 16.25 2.10 10.11
CA PHE A 52 14.98 1.68 10.71
C PHE A 52 14.85 0.16 10.74
N THR A 53 14.30 -0.34 11.84
CA THR A 53 13.93 -1.76 12.01
C THR A 53 12.46 -1.87 12.40
N ILE A 54 11.95 -3.11 12.41
CA ILE A 54 10.65 -3.42 13.01
C ILE A 54 10.92 -4.31 14.22
N GLN A 55 10.39 -3.91 15.38
CA GLN A 55 10.56 -4.65 16.61
C GLN A 55 9.21 -4.78 17.33
N GLN A 56 9.10 -5.77 18.19
CA GLN A 56 7.96 -5.92 19.09
C GLN A 56 8.34 -5.34 20.45
N ILE A 57 7.69 -4.24 20.84
CA ILE A 57 7.92 -3.56 22.11
C ILE A 57 6.61 -3.56 22.88
N ASN A 58 6.64 -4.04 24.13
CA ASN A 58 5.45 -4.19 24.99
C ASN A 58 4.27 -4.90 24.27
N GLY A 59 4.58 -5.96 23.53
CA GLY A 59 3.58 -6.77 22.81
C GLY A 59 3.03 -6.18 21.51
N ARG A 60 3.53 -4.99 21.10
CA ARG A 60 3.13 -4.30 19.86
C ARG A 60 4.28 -4.22 18.88
N TYR A 61 4.03 -4.51 17.61
CA TYR A 61 4.97 -4.18 16.54
C TYR A 61 4.98 -2.67 16.28
N CYS A 62 6.16 -2.12 16.15
CA CYS A 62 6.38 -0.73 15.72
C CYS A 62 7.68 -0.63 14.90
N PHE A 63 7.79 0.44 14.13
CA PHE A 63 9.09 0.83 13.61
C PHE A 63 9.98 1.27 14.77
N VAL A 64 11.28 1.01 14.65
CA VAL A 64 12.30 1.52 15.58
C VAL A 64 13.27 2.34 14.78
N THR A 65 13.45 3.58 15.21
CA THR A 65 14.34 4.55 14.55
C THR A 65 15.81 4.15 14.67
N PRO A 66 16.71 4.73 13.87
CA PRO A 66 18.15 4.56 14.05
C PRO A 66 18.66 4.86 15.47
N GLU A 67 18.00 5.77 16.19
CA GLU A 67 18.34 6.13 17.57
C GLU A 67 17.75 5.16 18.61
N GLY A 68 16.99 4.15 18.19
CA GLY A 68 16.48 3.10 19.07
C GLY A 68 15.14 3.42 19.74
N HIS A 69 14.32 4.29 19.16
CA HIS A 69 13.01 4.61 19.73
C HIS A 69 11.87 4.11 18.84
N GLY A 70 10.81 3.64 19.51
CA GLY A 70 9.61 3.17 18.82
C GLY A 70 8.85 4.30 18.12
N MET A 71 8.39 4.04 16.90
CA MET A 71 7.64 4.98 16.07
C MET A 71 6.36 4.32 15.56
N LEU A 72 5.22 4.94 15.84
CA LEU A 72 3.97 4.69 15.16
C LEU A 72 3.95 5.57 13.90
N ALA A 73 4.03 4.98 12.72
CA ALA A 73 4.07 5.75 11.48
C ALA A 73 2.67 6.26 11.11
N LEU A 74 2.49 7.57 11.12
CA LEU A 74 1.32 8.27 10.60
C LEU A 74 1.78 9.14 9.43
N GLY A 75 1.52 8.70 8.22
CA GLY A 75 2.12 9.28 7.03
C GLY A 75 1.13 9.79 5.98
N VAL A 76 1.70 10.43 4.96
CA VAL A 76 0.96 10.95 3.80
C VAL A 76 1.70 10.60 2.52
N THR A 77 0.93 10.32 1.45
CA THR A 77 1.45 10.00 0.11
C THR A 77 1.30 11.19 -0.84
N HIS A 78 1.94 11.11 -2.00
CA HIS A 78 1.73 11.99 -3.17
C HIS A 78 2.03 13.48 -2.93
N LEU A 79 3.03 13.82 -2.13
CA LEU A 79 3.46 15.21 -1.99
C LEU A 79 3.97 15.78 -3.34
N GLY A 80 4.58 14.92 -4.18
CA GLY A 80 5.03 15.32 -5.52
C GLY A 80 3.92 15.70 -6.48
N ALA A 81 2.67 15.33 -6.20
CA ALA A 81 1.51 15.60 -7.04
C ALA A 81 1.22 17.10 -7.24
N VAL A 82 1.84 17.99 -6.48
CA VAL A 82 1.72 19.44 -6.64
C VAL A 82 2.08 19.93 -8.06
N GLN A 83 2.97 19.22 -8.75
CA GLN A 83 3.31 19.50 -10.15
C GLN A 83 2.25 19.05 -11.16
N GLU A 84 1.37 18.16 -10.76
CA GLU A 84 0.35 17.54 -11.62
C GLU A 84 -0.99 18.27 -11.56
N ILE A 85 -1.09 19.35 -10.79
CA ILE A 85 -2.35 20.09 -10.60
C ILE A 85 -2.59 21.00 -11.79
N VAL A 86 -3.64 20.72 -12.52
CA VAL A 86 -4.13 21.49 -13.66
C VAL A 86 -5.61 21.84 -13.41
N PRO A 87 -6.06 23.05 -13.70
CA PRO A 87 -5.40 24.12 -14.45
C PRO A 87 -4.57 25.09 -13.61
N ASN A 88 -4.63 25.01 -12.28
CA ASN A 88 -4.15 26.11 -11.42
C ASN A 88 -2.62 26.21 -11.30
N ASN A 89 -1.88 25.13 -11.64
CA ASN A 89 -0.42 25.07 -11.54
C ASN A 89 0.13 25.78 -10.30
N ILE A 90 -0.39 25.44 -9.12
CA ILE A 90 -0.02 26.10 -7.87
C ILE A 90 1.46 25.94 -7.52
N PHE A 91 2.14 24.91 -8.04
CA PHE A 91 3.58 24.79 -7.87
C PHE A 91 4.30 25.98 -8.48
N GLN A 92 3.84 26.50 -9.63
CA GLN A 92 4.38 27.70 -10.25
C GLN A 92 3.85 28.98 -9.58
N THR A 93 2.54 29.10 -9.40
CA THR A 93 1.89 30.36 -9.01
C THR A 93 2.02 30.67 -7.53
N LYS A 94 1.95 29.68 -6.66
CA LYS A 94 2.05 29.84 -5.20
C LYS A 94 3.50 29.64 -4.71
N TYR A 95 4.24 28.70 -5.31
CA TYR A 95 5.57 28.30 -4.83
C TYR A 95 6.72 28.75 -5.76
N ASN A 96 6.45 29.51 -6.84
CA ASN A 96 7.44 29.94 -7.83
C ASN A 96 8.30 28.77 -8.38
N SER A 97 7.69 27.60 -8.56
CA SER A 97 8.39 26.35 -8.95
C SER A 97 9.56 25.97 -8.03
N ASN A 98 9.52 26.40 -6.77
CA ASN A 98 10.58 26.18 -5.79
C ASN A 98 10.20 25.07 -4.82
N TRP A 99 10.91 23.94 -4.88
CA TRP A 99 10.70 22.79 -4.01
C TRP A 99 10.98 23.07 -2.54
N ASP A 100 11.98 23.90 -2.21
CA ASP A 100 12.28 24.21 -0.81
C ASP A 100 11.13 24.97 -0.16
N THR A 101 10.55 25.95 -0.87
CA THR A 101 9.39 26.71 -0.38
C THR A 101 8.20 25.77 -0.13
N TYR A 102 7.90 24.90 -1.11
CA TYR A 102 6.82 23.92 -0.98
C TYR A 102 7.09 22.90 0.14
N ASN A 103 8.28 22.32 0.18
CA ASN A 103 8.65 21.31 1.18
C ASN A 103 8.66 21.87 2.60
N ASN A 104 9.08 23.11 2.80
CA ASN A 104 9.03 23.76 4.11
C ASN A 104 7.60 23.96 4.60
N GLU A 105 6.69 24.41 3.71
CA GLU A 105 5.26 24.52 4.05
C GLU A 105 4.64 23.15 4.31
N ALA A 106 4.92 22.16 3.47
CA ALA A 106 4.40 20.80 3.62
C ALA A 106 4.89 20.15 4.92
N GLU A 107 6.17 20.26 5.26
CA GLU A 107 6.71 19.76 6.54
C GLU A 107 6.01 20.41 7.74
N LYS A 108 5.91 21.73 7.72
CA LYS A 108 5.24 22.49 8.80
C LYS A 108 3.79 22.03 8.98
N ASN A 109 3.06 21.90 7.88
CA ASN A 109 1.68 21.43 7.89
C ASN A 109 1.57 20.02 8.45
N LEU A 110 2.31 19.07 7.89
CA LEU A 110 2.27 17.66 8.31
C LEU A 110 2.59 17.49 9.80
N ARG A 111 3.67 18.12 10.28
CA ARG A 111 4.03 18.07 11.70
C ARG A 111 2.97 18.70 12.60
N SER A 112 2.39 19.83 12.20
CA SER A 112 1.34 20.50 12.98
C SER A 112 0.06 19.66 13.06
N TRP A 113 -0.21 18.85 12.02
CA TRP A 113 -1.36 17.94 11.94
C TRP A 113 -1.08 16.56 12.56
N GLY A 114 0.09 16.37 13.18
CA GLY A 114 0.46 15.12 13.84
C GLY A 114 0.88 13.99 12.91
N PHE A 115 1.18 14.27 11.65
CA PHE A 115 1.85 13.32 10.78
C PHE A 115 3.36 13.35 11.00
N ASN A 116 4.00 12.18 10.99
CA ASN A 116 5.41 12.03 11.30
C ASN A 116 6.20 11.25 10.25
N SER A 117 5.55 10.83 9.15
CA SER A 117 6.21 10.08 8.09
C SER A 117 5.67 10.43 6.70
N LEU A 118 6.40 10.00 5.70
CA LEU A 118 6.10 10.15 4.28
C LEU A 118 5.93 8.78 3.64
N SER A 119 5.30 8.75 2.48
CA SER A 119 5.24 7.55 1.67
C SER A 119 5.57 7.89 0.21
N TYR A 120 5.38 6.95 -0.69
CA TYR A 120 5.71 7.05 -2.12
C TYR A 120 5.07 8.29 -2.81
N HIS A 121 5.52 8.59 -4.04
CA HIS A 121 5.16 9.75 -4.83
C HIS A 121 5.45 11.09 -4.12
N THR A 122 6.52 11.10 -3.35
CA THR A 122 7.07 12.28 -2.69
C THR A 122 8.35 12.70 -3.41
N ASN A 123 8.62 13.99 -3.52
CA ASN A 123 9.88 14.45 -4.09
C ASN A 123 11.06 14.10 -3.17
N GLY A 124 12.24 13.84 -3.77
CA GLY A 124 13.39 13.30 -3.05
C GLY A 124 13.88 14.16 -1.86
N ASP A 125 13.85 15.49 -2.02
CA ASP A 125 14.37 16.41 -0.98
C ASP A 125 13.51 16.42 0.28
N MET A 126 12.24 16.07 0.18
CA MET A 126 11.36 15.98 1.35
C MET A 126 11.79 14.89 2.33
N TYR A 127 12.44 13.83 1.85
CA TYR A 127 13.00 12.79 2.73
C TYR A 127 14.21 13.26 3.54
N ASN A 128 14.81 14.41 3.23
CA ASN A 128 15.79 15.03 4.11
C ASN A 128 15.16 15.65 5.37
N LYS A 129 13.85 15.84 5.38
CA LYS A 129 13.08 16.50 6.44
C LYS A 129 12.28 15.53 7.30
N MET A 130 11.78 14.46 6.71
CA MET A 130 10.91 13.49 7.39
C MET A 130 11.20 12.07 6.91
N PRO A 131 11.10 11.06 7.80
CA PRO A 131 11.28 9.67 7.40
C PRO A 131 10.15 9.20 6.47
N GLY A 132 10.46 8.22 5.61
CA GLY A 132 9.45 7.68 4.71
C GLY A 132 9.90 6.50 3.88
N MET A 133 9.01 6.06 2.99
CA MET A 133 9.17 4.87 2.15
C MET A 133 9.33 5.26 0.68
N LEU A 134 10.24 4.58 -0.03
CA LEU A 134 10.33 4.64 -1.48
C LEU A 134 9.58 3.49 -2.14
N ALA A 135 9.30 3.61 -3.44
CA ALA A 135 8.65 2.57 -4.22
C ALA A 135 9.22 2.46 -5.63
N CYS A 136 9.26 1.24 -6.18
CA CYS A 136 9.53 0.98 -7.59
C CYS A 136 8.40 0.19 -8.25
N TYR A 137 8.32 0.24 -9.58
CA TYR A 137 7.22 -0.32 -10.35
C TYR A 137 7.73 -1.09 -11.58
N PRO A 138 8.43 -2.21 -11.39
CA PRO A 138 9.05 -2.95 -12.49
C PRO A 138 8.06 -3.75 -13.35
N ILE A 139 6.78 -3.83 -12.98
CA ILE A 139 5.77 -4.61 -13.72
C ILE A 139 4.72 -3.75 -14.41
N LYS A 140 4.06 -4.33 -15.41
CA LYS A 140 2.99 -3.69 -16.18
C LYS A 140 1.59 -4.27 -15.86
N ASN A 141 1.50 -5.30 -15.02
CA ASN A 141 0.23 -5.93 -14.64
C ASN A 141 -0.47 -5.28 -13.44
N SER A 142 -0.17 -4.02 -13.12
CA SER A 142 -0.90 -3.25 -12.11
C SER A 142 -2.32 -2.96 -12.57
N GLN A 143 -3.28 -3.00 -11.66
CA GLN A 143 -4.69 -2.70 -11.97
C GLN A 143 -4.91 -1.27 -12.50
N TRP A 144 -3.98 -0.34 -12.22
CA TRP A 144 -4.05 1.07 -12.66
C TRP A 144 -3.61 1.29 -14.10
N LYS A 145 -2.97 0.30 -14.71
CA LYS A 145 -2.57 0.43 -16.11
C LYS A 145 -3.81 0.47 -17.02
N SER A 146 -3.75 1.29 -18.05
CA SER A 146 -4.72 1.23 -19.14
C SER A 146 -4.67 -0.13 -19.84
N ASP A 147 -5.72 -0.50 -20.56
CA ASP A 147 -5.75 -1.79 -21.25
C ASP A 147 -4.61 -1.96 -22.26
N THR A 148 -4.19 -0.85 -22.89
CA THR A 148 -3.07 -0.84 -23.84
C THR A 148 -1.69 -0.89 -23.18
N ALA A 149 -1.58 -0.53 -21.90
CA ALA A 149 -0.32 -0.52 -21.14
C ALA A 149 -0.20 -1.71 -20.18
N PHE A 150 -1.28 -2.47 -20.01
CA PHE A 150 -1.31 -3.65 -19.15
C PHE A 150 -0.73 -4.85 -19.90
N SER A 151 0.24 -5.53 -19.30
CA SER A 151 0.75 -6.81 -19.77
C SER A 151 1.32 -7.62 -18.63
N TYR A 152 1.40 -8.93 -18.84
CA TYR A 152 2.21 -9.81 -18.02
C TYR A 152 3.62 -9.89 -18.57
N GLU A 153 4.55 -10.31 -17.73
CA GLU A 153 5.96 -10.54 -18.08
C GLU A 153 6.31 -12.01 -17.83
N ASP A 154 7.21 -12.55 -18.64
CA ASP A 154 7.78 -13.88 -18.38
C ASP A 154 8.80 -13.76 -17.22
N VAL A 155 8.37 -14.10 -16.02
CA VAL A 155 9.19 -13.95 -14.81
C VAL A 155 10.40 -14.90 -14.78
N PHE A 156 10.42 -15.93 -15.62
CA PHE A 156 11.53 -16.86 -15.77
C PHE A 156 12.57 -16.41 -16.81
N ASP A 157 12.25 -15.34 -17.56
CA ASP A 157 13.15 -14.82 -18.59
C ASP A 157 14.24 -13.94 -17.96
N PRO A 158 15.54 -14.18 -18.25
CA PRO A 158 16.61 -13.30 -17.81
C PRO A 158 16.45 -11.83 -18.22
N ALA A 159 15.75 -11.54 -19.33
CA ALA A 159 15.45 -10.18 -19.74
C ALA A 159 14.52 -9.46 -18.74
N TYR A 160 13.53 -10.17 -18.18
CA TYR A 160 12.70 -9.65 -17.09
C TYR A 160 13.53 -9.36 -15.84
N HIS A 161 14.44 -10.28 -15.46
CA HIS A 161 15.32 -10.09 -14.32
C HIS A 161 16.15 -8.80 -14.45
N ALA A 162 16.71 -8.54 -15.64
CA ALA A 162 17.47 -7.32 -15.90
C ALA A 162 16.62 -6.03 -15.79
N VAL A 163 15.34 -6.09 -16.17
CA VAL A 163 14.40 -4.96 -15.98
C VAL A 163 14.16 -4.71 -14.51
N VAL A 164 13.88 -5.76 -13.73
CA VAL A 164 13.68 -5.65 -12.27
C VAL A 164 14.91 -5.09 -11.60
N GLU A 165 16.11 -5.60 -11.93
CA GLU A 165 17.37 -5.14 -11.37
C GLU A 165 17.55 -3.63 -11.56
N LYS A 166 17.31 -3.10 -12.75
CA LYS A 166 17.40 -1.66 -13.04
C LYS A 166 16.44 -0.82 -12.21
N HIS A 167 15.19 -1.28 -12.04
CA HIS A 167 14.22 -0.57 -11.22
C HIS A 167 14.62 -0.54 -9.75
N ILE A 168 15.10 -1.67 -9.23
CA ILE A 168 15.61 -1.77 -7.85
C ILE A 168 16.86 -0.89 -7.67
N GLU A 169 17.83 -0.97 -8.58
CA GLU A 169 19.03 -0.14 -8.54
C GLU A 169 18.69 1.35 -8.52
N HIS A 170 17.76 1.79 -9.36
CA HIS A 170 17.31 3.19 -9.39
C HIS A 170 16.71 3.59 -8.03
N MET A 171 15.82 2.77 -7.46
CA MET A 171 15.20 3.03 -6.16
C MET A 171 16.24 3.09 -5.03
N VAL A 172 17.19 2.15 -5.00
CA VAL A 172 18.25 2.11 -3.99
C VAL A 172 19.20 3.30 -4.14
N ASN A 173 19.53 3.70 -5.37
CA ASN A 173 20.34 4.89 -5.63
C ASN A 173 19.64 6.18 -5.17
N GLN A 174 18.32 6.28 -5.31
CA GLN A 174 17.53 7.38 -4.74
C GLN A 174 17.60 7.40 -3.21
N ALA A 175 17.60 6.25 -2.57
CA ALA A 175 17.75 6.16 -1.12
C ALA A 175 19.14 6.60 -0.65
N GLY A 176 20.18 6.22 -1.39
CA GLY A 176 21.56 6.54 -1.07
C GLY A 176 21.91 6.23 0.39
N LYS A 177 22.55 7.19 1.07
CA LYS A 177 22.87 7.11 2.51
C LYS A 177 21.85 7.79 3.41
N ASN A 178 20.70 8.21 2.87
CA ASN A 178 19.69 8.92 3.65
C ASN A 178 19.00 7.98 4.65
N LYS A 179 19.28 8.17 5.94
CA LYS A 179 18.74 7.36 7.03
C LYS A 179 17.25 7.59 7.28
N ASN A 180 16.65 8.66 6.73
CA ASN A 180 15.21 8.87 6.75
C ASN A 180 14.45 7.93 5.79
N ILE A 181 15.14 7.29 4.84
CA ILE A 181 14.49 6.25 4.04
C ILE A 181 14.36 4.99 4.89
N MET A 182 13.14 4.72 5.33
CA MET A 182 12.80 3.60 6.21
C MET A 182 12.89 2.26 5.48
N GLY A 183 12.48 2.23 4.20
CA GLY A 183 12.44 1.01 3.40
C GLY A 183 11.71 1.19 2.08
N TYR A 184 11.29 0.07 1.51
CA TYR A 184 10.86 -0.05 0.14
C TYR A 184 9.51 -0.73 -0.01
N TYR A 185 8.70 -0.20 -0.97
CA TYR A 185 7.57 -0.89 -1.57
C TYR A 185 7.95 -1.37 -2.98
N TRP A 186 7.38 -2.51 -3.36
CA TRP A 186 7.36 -2.97 -4.74
C TRP A 186 5.96 -2.77 -5.31
N ASN A 187 5.83 -2.48 -6.56
CA ASN A 187 4.58 -2.45 -7.34
C ASN A 187 3.34 -1.88 -6.63
N ASP A 188 2.34 -1.55 -7.42
CA ASP A 188 1.06 -1.04 -6.96
C ASP A 188 -0.07 -1.93 -7.48
N ILE A 189 -0.69 -2.67 -6.58
CA ILE A 189 -1.84 -3.53 -6.84
C ILE A 189 -1.62 -4.42 -8.08
N PRO A 190 -0.63 -5.33 -8.02
CA PRO A 190 -0.43 -6.33 -9.07
C PRO A 190 -1.63 -7.29 -9.11
N GLN A 191 -1.98 -7.73 -10.31
CA GLN A 191 -3.17 -8.56 -10.52
C GLN A 191 -2.83 -10.05 -10.40
N TRP A 192 -3.03 -10.60 -9.20
CA TRP A 192 -2.79 -12.02 -8.90
C TRP A 192 -4.04 -12.90 -8.99
N SER A 193 -5.24 -12.35 -8.81
CA SER A 193 -6.48 -13.11 -8.92
C SER A 193 -6.75 -13.50 -10.37
N LEU A 194 -6.67 -14.79 -10.70
CA LEU A 194 -6.89 -15.30 -12.05
C LEU A 194 -8.30 -14.96 -12.58
N ASP A 195 -9.32 -15.13 -11.74
CA ASP A 195 -10.72 -14.91 -12.13
C ASP A 195 -11.07 -13.43 -12.27
N LYS A 196 -10.67 -12.61 -11.27
CA LYS A 196 -10.95 -11.16 -11.30
C LYS A 196 -10.26 -10.51 -12.49
N THR A 197 -9.00 -10.86 -12.73
CA THR A 197 -8.24 -10.28 -13.83
C THR A 197 -8.79 -10.73 -15.17
N TYR A 198 -9.11 -12.01 -15.32
CA TYR A 198 -9.76 -12.50 -16.53
C TYR A 198 -11.08 -11.79 -16.82
N LYS A 199 -11.94 -11.65 -15.80
CA LYS A 199 -13.22 -10.94 -15.94
C LYS A 199 -13.05 -9.49 -16.39
N LYS A 200 -11.98 -8.83 -15.93
CA LYS A 200 -11.70 -7.41 -16.23
C LYS A 200 -10.97 -7.21 -17.56
N ARG A 201 -10.03 -8.10 -17.91
CA ARG A 201 -9.04 -7.90 -18.96
C ARG A 201 -9.09 -8.93 -20.09
N GLY A 202 -9.87 -10.02 -19.95
CA GLY A 202 -9.87 -11.14 -20.89
C GLY A 202 -8.61 -12.02 -20.83
N THR A 203 -7.66 -11.71 -19.95
CA THR A 203 -6.41 -12.45 -19.76
C THR A 203 -6.07 -12.59 -18.29
N ASN A 204 -5.12 -13.48 -17.97
CA ASN A 204 -4.52 -13.63 -16.64
C ASN A 204 -3.12 -14.29 -16.78
N TRP A 205 -2.41 -14.49 -15.66
CA TRP A 205 -1.09 -15.11 -15.65
C TRP A 205 -1.05 -16.42 -16.46
N LEU A 206 -2.02 -17.31 -16.28
CA LEU A 206 -1.99 -18.62 -16.89
C LEU A 206 -2.27 -18.57 -18.39
N ILE A 207 -3.19 -17.70 -18.83
CA ILE A 207 -3.44 -17.48 -20.25
C ILE A 207 -2.17 -16.93 -20.90
N PHE A 208 -1.54 -15.94 -20.29
CA PHE A 208 -0.28 -15.39 -20.78
C PHE A 208 0.79 -16.47 -20.98
N TYR A 209 1.04 -17.33 -19.98
CA TYR A 209 2.02 -18.41 -20.11
C TYR A 209 1.66 -19.46 -21.15
N ARG A 210 0.37 -19.76 -21.33
CA ARG A 210 -0.11 -20.66 -22.37
C ARG A 210 0.06 -20.12 -23.79
N GLU A 211 0.05 -18.79 -23.93
CA GLU A 211 0.19 -18.09 -25.22
C GLU A 211 1.63 -17.70 -25.56
N LEU A 212 2.57 -17.89 -24.63
CA LEU A 212 3.98 -17.60 -24.88
C LEU A 212 4.53 -18.43 -26.08
N PRO A 213 5.48 -17.86 -26.84
CA PRO A 213 6.17 -18.60 -27.90
C PRO A 213 6.81 -19.90 -27.39
N ALA A 214 6.78 -20.95 -28.21
CA ALA A 214 7.26 -22.27 -27.84
C ALA A 214 8.73 -22.32 -27.38
N ASN A 215 9.55 -21.37 -27.83
CA ASN A 215 10.96 -21.25 -27.49
C ASN A 215 11.25 -20.31 -26.30
N SER A 216 10.21 -19.72 -25.67
CA SER A 216 10.41 -18.87 -24.50
C SER A 216 10.73 -19.69 -23.25
N THR A 217 11.44 -19.06 -22.30
CA THR A 217 11.79 -19.67 -21.03
C THR A 217 10.53 -20.05 -20.23
N GLY A 218 9.56 -19.14 -20.12
CA GLY A 218 8.33 -19.38 -19.37
C GLY A 218 7.46 -20.47 -19.98
N LYS A 219 7.40 -20.58 -21.33
CA LYS A 219 6.71 -21.69 -21.98
C LYS A 219 7.35 -23.03 -21.65
N THR A 220 8.67 -23.07 -21.68
CA THR A 220 9.41 -24.27 -21.29
C THR A 220 9.13 -24.64 -19.84
N MET A 221 9.20 -23.67 -18.92
CA MET A 221 8.86 -23.88 -17.49
C MET A 221 7.44 -24.37 -17.30
N TYR A 222 6.47 -23.83 -18.03
CA TYR A 222 5.08 -24.28 -17.97
C TYR A 222 4.90 -25.73 -18.43
N VAL A 223 5.53 -26.12 -19.54
CA VAL A 223 5.44 -27.50 -20.04
C VAL A 223 6.18 -28.49 -19.12
N GLU A 224 7.33 -28.14 -18.57
CA GLU A 224 8.00 -28.99 -17.57
C GLU A 224 7.20 -29.12 -16.28
N PHE A 225 6.50 -28.05 -15.86
CA PHE A 225 5.54 -28.14 -14.77
C PHE A 225 4.42 -29.13 -15.08
N LEU A 226 3.76 -29.03 -16.25
CA LEU A 226 2.70 -29.97 -16.65
C LEU A 226 3.21 -31.42 -16.70
N LYS A 227 4.41 -31.62 -17.24
CA LYS A 227 5.05 -32.94 -17.29
C LYS A 227 5.22 -33.54 -15.89
N LYS A 228 5.69 -32.74 -14.95
CA LYS A 228 5.85 -33.16 -13.55
C LYS A 228 4.50 -33.42 -12.88
N GLN A 229 3.56 -32.47 -13.03
CA GLN A 229 2.23 -32.49 -12.38
C GLN A 229 1.42 -33.72 -12.84
N HIS A 230 1.51 -34.06 -14.11
CA HIS A 230 0.84 -35.21 -14.71
C HIS A 230 1.71 -36.49 -14.73
N ARG A 231 2.80 -36.54 -13.95
CA ARG A 231 3.70 -37.72 -13.80
C ARG A 231 4.19 -38.26 -15.15
N ASN A 232 4.59 -37.36 -16.06
CA ASN A 232 5.03 -37.65 -17.42
C ASN A 232 3.98 -38.37 -18.28
N ASN A 233 2.67 -38.21 -17.97
CA ASN A 233 1.57 -38.81 -18.71
C ASN A 233 0.98 -37.76 -19.70
N LEU A 234 1.39 -37.84 -20.96
CA LEU A 234 0.96 -36.92 -22.01
C LEU A 234 -0.56 -37.02 -22.31
N GLU A 235 -1.13 -38.22 -22.24
CA GLU A 235 -2.57 -38.43 -22.45
C GLU A 235 -3.39 -37.70 -21.37
N SER A 236 -2.91 -37.70 -20.12
CA SER A 236 -3.54 -36.95 -19.05
C SER A 236 -3.53 -35.43 -19.34
N VAL A 237 -2.44 -34.88 -19.88
CA VAL A 237 -2.37 -33.47 -20.29
C VAL A 237 -3.31 -33.20 -21.46
N ASN A 238 -3.31 -34.04 -22.48
CA ASN A 238 -4.22 -33.92 -23.65
C ASN A 238 -5.68 -33.89 -23.19
N CYS A 239 -6.07 -34.81 -22.33
CA CYS A 239 -7.42 -34.86 -21.76
C CYS A 239 -7.75 -33.65 -20.86
N THR A 240 -6.81 -33.21 -20.03
CA THR A 240 -7.03 -32.08 -19.12
C THR A 240 -7.24 -30.78 -19.88
N TYR A 241 -6.44 -30.51 -20.91
CA TYR A 241 -6.40 -29.24 -21.60
C TYR A 241 -7.11 -29.25 -22.98
N ASN A 242 -7.68 -30.39 -23.37
CA ASN A 242 -8.30 -30.57 -24.66
C ASN A 242 -7.37 -30.24 -25.85
N ILE A 243 -6.14 -30.80 -25.79
CA ILE A 243 -5.13 -30.69 -26.85
C ILE A 243 -4.83 -32.07 -27.44
N SER A 244 -4.07 -32.12 -28.53
CA SER A 244 -3.77 -33.36 -29.25
C SER A 244 -2.26 -33.47 -29.52
N ALA A 245 -1.44 -33.28 -28.50
CA ALA A 245 0.02 -33.39 -28.58
C ALA A 245 0.44 -34.87 -28.71
N THR A 246 1.44 -35.14 -29.53
CA THR A 246 2.02 -36.48 -29.70
C THR A 246 3.31 -36.67 -28.94
N ASN A 247 3.91 -35.57 -28.50
CA ASN A 247 5.11 -35.50 -27.64
C ASN A 247 5.11 -34.20 -26.85
N TRP A 248 6.08 -34.02 -25.96
CA TRP A 248 6.18 -32.83 -25.09
C TRP A 248 6.56 -31.54 -25.82
N ASP A 249 7.23 -31.62 -26.98
CA ASP A 249 7.49 -30.44 -27.81
C ASP A 249 6.22 -29.98 -28.54
N ASP A 250 5.34 -30.89 -28.91
CA ASP A 250 4.01 -30.55 -29.44
C ASP A 250 3.16 -29.79 -28.40
N VAL A 251 3.31 -30.11 -27.08
CA VAL A 251 2.61 -29.36 -26.00
C VAL A 251 3.03 -27.90 -26.00
N LYS A 252 4.33 -27.58 -26.22
CA LYS A 252 4.82 -26.20 -26.31
C LYS A 252 4.16 -25.42 -27.45
N SER A 253 3.84 -26.09 -28.55
CA SER A 253 3.25 -25.49 -29.75
C SER A 253 1.73 -25.57 -29.78
N SER A 254 1.10 -26.30 -28.83
CA SER A 254 -0.35 -26.50 -28.77
C SER A 254 -1.07 -25.21 -28.40
N SER A 255 -2.25 -25.01 -28.98
CA SER A 255 -3.20 -24.00 -28.58
C SER A 255 -3.98 -24.46 -27.36
N PHE A 256 -4.01 -23.65 -26.30
CA PHE A 256 -4.82 -23.88 -25.12
C PHE A 256 -6.17 -23.11 -25.15
N SER A 257 -6.55 -22.57 -26.30
CA SER A 257 -7.77 -21.73 -26.46
C SER A 257 -9.07 -22.45 -26.14
N THR A 258 -9.10 -23.78 -26.30
CA THR A 258 -10.29 -24.63 -26.05
C THR A 258 -10.30 -25.21 -24.62
N THR A 259 -9.33 -24.85 -23.76
CA THR A 259 -9.24 -25.35 -22.40
C THR A 259 -10.42 -24.89 -21.55
N ASP A 260 -11.16 -25.83 -20.96
CA ASP A 260 -12.17 -25.50 -19.96
C ASP A 260 -11.51 -25.08 -18.63
N ARG A 261 -11.42 -23.77 -18.43
CA ARG A 261 -10.82 -23.16 -17.22
C ARG A 261 -11.63 -23.44 -15.95
N ASN A 262 -12.86 -23.90 -16.04
CA ASN A 262 -13.68 -24.27 -14.90
C ASN A 262 -13.48 -25.72 -14.46
N LYS A 263 -12.83 -26.52 -15.28
CA LYS A 263 -12.50 -27.91 -14.94
C LYS A 263 -11.60 -27.97 -13.70
N ALA A 264 -11.95 -28.79 -12.71
CA ALA A 264 -11.25 -28.85 -11.43
C ALA A 264 -9.75 -29.17 -11.58
N SER A 265 -9.38 -30.07 -12.52
CA SER A 265 -7.97 -30.37 -12.79
C SER A 265 -7.21 -29.17 -13.35
N VAL A 266 -7.82 -28.39 -14.24
CA VAL A 266 -7.20 -27.17 -14.77
C VAL A 266 -7.01 -26.12 -13.68
N LYS A 267 -8.01 -25.90 -12.81
CA LYS A 267 -7.90 -24.97 -11.69
C LYS A 267 -6.78 -25.37 -10.72
N SER A 268 -6.67 -26.65 -10.40
CA SER A 268 -5.61 -27.16 -9.53
C SER A 268 -4.21 -26.94 -10.11
N ASP A 269 -4.05 -27.18 -11.41
CA ASP A 269 -2.79 -26.92 -12.10
C ASP A 269 -2.49 -25.43 -12.16
N ASP A 270 -3.51 -24.61 -12.45
CA ASP A 270 -3.40 -23.15 -12.53
C ASP A 270 -2.94 -22.54 -11.22
N GLU A 271 -3.54 -22.93 -10.11
CA GLU A 271 -3.12 -22.49 -8.75
C GLU A 271 -1.69 -22.91 -8.45
N SER A 272 -1.34 -24.16 -8.78
CA SER A 272 0.01 -24.68 -8.54
C SER A 272 1.07 -23.96 -9.38
N PHE A 273 0.77 -23.68 -10.66
CA PHE A 273 1.71 -22.95 -11.51
C PHE A 273 1.76 -21.44 -11.15
N LEU A 274 0.64 -20.82 -10.78
CA LEU A 274 0.64 -19.44 -10.29
C LEU A 274 1.52 -19.28 -9.05
N ARG A 275 1.52 -20.27 -8.17
CA ARG A 275 2.43 -20.30 -7.01
C ARG A 275 3.90 -20.32 -7.44
N LEU A 276 4.25 -21.07 -8.49
CA LEU A 276 5.62 -21.06 -9.04
C LEU A 276 5.99 -19.71 -9.66
N ILE A 277 5.04 -19.09 -10.38
CA ILE A 277 5.23 -17.73 -10.91
C ILE A 277 5.48 -16.74 -9.76
N ALA A 278 4.65 -16.78 -8.72
CA ALA A 278 4.79 -15.89 -7.55
C ALA A 278 6.13 -16.11 -6.84
N ARG A 279 6.55 -17.36 -6.67
CA ARG A 279 7.84 -17.72 -6.07
C ARG A 279 9.01 -17.09 -6.82
N GLU A 280 9.05 -17.25 -8.13
CA GLU A 280 10.13 -16.69 -8.94
C GLU A 280 10.07 -15.16 -8.97
N PHE A 281 8.88 -14.61 -9.14
CA PHE A 281 8.64 -13.16 -9.14
C PHE A 281 9.20 -12.50 -7.87
N TYR A 282 8.83 -13.01 -6.68
CA TYR A 282 9.31 -12.44 -5.41
C TYR A 282 10.76 -12.79 -5.11
N ARG A 283 11.25 -13.94 -5.57
CA ARG A 283 12.66 -14.27 -5.49
C ARG A 283 13.52 -13.23 -6.21
N VAL A 284 13.14 -12.86 -7.42
CA VAL A 284 13.86 -11.87 -8.23
C VAL A 284 13.85 -10.50 -7.55
N LEU A 285 12.66 -10.00 -7.14
CA LEU A 285 12.51 -8.72 -6.44
C LEU A 285 13.30 -8.70 -5.13
N GLY A 286 13.13 -9.74 -4.30
CA GLY A 286 13.76 -9.83 -2.99
C GLY A 286 15.28 -9.96 -3.06
N THR A 287 15.78 -10.80 -3.98
CA THR A 287 17.22 -11.01 -4.18
C THR A 287 17.89 -9.69 -4.55
N TYR A 288 17.44 -9.02 -5.61
CA TYR A 288 18.07 -7.77 -6.04
C TYR A 288 17.92 -6.66 -5.00
N THR A 289 16.80 -6.58 -4.29
CA THR A 289 16.65 -5.57 -3.24
C THR A 289 17.66 -5.81 -2.10
N LYS A 290 17.79 -7.05 -1.62
CA LYS A 290 18.72 -7.38 -0.53
C LYS A 290 20.19 -7.31 -0.95
N GLU A 291 20.52 -7.63 -2.20
CA GLU A 291 21.88 -7.47 -2.72
C GLU A 291 22.31 -6.01 -2.84
N LYS A 292 21.40 -5.13 -3.29
CA LYS A 292 21.70 -3.70 -3.47
C LYS A 292 21.59 -2.92 -2.15
N ASP A 293 20.67 -3.30 -1.26
CA ASP A 293 20.48 -2.70 0.07
C ASP A 293 20.05 -3.76 1.11
N PRO A 294 20.99 -4.37 1.81
CA PRO A 294 20.70 -5.41 2.80
C PRO A 294 20.09 -4.88 4.11
N ASN A 295 20.11 -3.57 4.34
CA ASN A 295 19.88 -2.99 5.66
C ASN A 295 18.50 -2.36 5.82
N ARG A 296 17.88 -1.86 4.73
CA ARG A 296 16.57 -1.21 4.81
C ARG A 296 15.44 -2.22 4.75
N LEU A 297 14.32 -1.82 5.34
CA LEU A 297 13.11 -2.62 5.39
C LEU A 297 12.52 -2.85 3.99
N ILE A 298 11.93 -4.01 3.79
CA ILE A 298 11.16 -4.35 2.60
C ILE A 298 9.72 -4.62 3.03
N LEU A 299 8.78 -3.81 2.56
CA LEU A 299 7.36 -4.00 2.81
C LEU A 299 6.64 -4.65 1.61
N GLY A 300 7.36 -4.85 0.52
CA GLY A 300 6.88 -5.59 -0.64
C GLY A 300 5.80 -4.88 -1.44
N GLU A 301 4.94 -5.66 -2.07
CA GLU A 301 3.86 -5.14 -2.89
C GLU A 301 2.75 -4.53 -2.04
N ARG A 302 2.07 -3.54 -2.61
CA ARG A 302 0.91 -2.91 -2.00
C ARG A 302 -0.36 -3.59 -2.49
N TYR A 303 -0.97 -4.40 -1.63
CA TYR A 303 -2.12 -5.24 -1.96
C TYR A 303 -3.48 -4.55 -1.74
N LEU A 304 -4.48 -5.00 -2.50
CA LEU A 304 -5.90 -4.86 -2.15
C LEU A 304 -6.47 -6.17 -1.65
N PHE A 305 -7.54 -6.12 -0.87
CA PHE A 305 -8.25 -7.32 -0.44
C PHE A 305 -8.82 -8.13 -1.60
N GLY A 306 -8.61 -9.45 -1.49
CA GLY A 306 -9.16 -10.43 -2.42
C GLY A 306 -8.57 -10.36 -3.84
N ASP A 307 -7.49 -9.62 -4.05
CA ASP A 307 -6.80 -9.57 -5.34
C ASP A 307 -5.61 -10.54 -5.40
N HIS A 308 -5.28 -11.16 -4.28
CA HIS A 308 -4.20 -12.13 -4.18
C HIS A 308 -4.69 -13.39 -3.43
N PRO A 309 -4.34 -14.59 -3.91
CA PRO A 309 -4.48 -15.82 -3.15
C PRO A 309 -3.48 -15.88 -1.97
N ASP A 310 -3.83 -16.62 -0.91
CA ASP A 310 -2.97 -16.77 0.28
C ASP A 310 -1.59 -17.33 -0.07
N TYR A 311 -1.50 -18.29 -1.00
CA TYR A 311 -0.22 -18.86 -1.43
C TYR A 311 0.70 -17.86 -2.16
N VAL A 312 0.15 -16.80 -2.74
CA VAL A 312 0.94 -15.69 -3.31
C VAL A 312 1.56 -14.86 -2.18
N LEU A 313 0.78 -14.56 -1.13
CA LEU A 313 1.30 -13.89 0.06
C LEU A 313 2.40 -14.69 0.76
N GLU A 314 2.23 -16.02 0.85
CA GLU A 314 3.24 -16.92 1.42
C GLU A 314 4.57 -16.85 0.66
N GLU A 315 4.53 -16.78 -0.67
CA GLU A 315 5.75 -16.68 -1.48
C GLU A 315 6.43 -15.30 -1.32
N GLN A 316 5.67 -14.21 -1.20
CA GLN A 316 6.26 -12.89 -0.87
C GLN A 316 6.82 -12.86 0.55
N ASN A 317 6.17 -13.51 1.50
CA ASN A 317 6.46 -13.40 2.92
C ASN A 317 7.91 -13.76 3.28
N GLN A 318 8.58 -14.57 2.48
CA GLN A 318 9.98 -14.94 2.67
C GLN A 318 10.95 -13.76 2.48
N TRP A 319 10.54 -12.72 1.74
CA TRP A 319 11.40 -11.63 1.28
C TRP A 319 11.18 -10.31 1.97
N VAL A 320 10.06 -10.15 2.71
CA VAL A 320 9.63 -8.88 3.30
C VAL A 320 9.72 -8.89 4.81
N ASP A 321 9.81 -7.71 5.41
CA ASP A 321 9.81 -7.51 6.86
C ASP A 321 8.40 -7.23 7.41
N ALA A 322 7.52 -6.70 6.58
CA ALA A 322 6.11 -6.44 6.85
C ALA A 322 5.31 -6.54 5.55
N ILE A 323 3.99 -6.60 5.64
CA ILE A 323 3.10 -6.56 4.49
C ILE A 323 2.50 -5.16 4.34
N ALA A 324 2.53 -4.63 3.12
CA ALA A 324 1.87 -3.38 2.77
C ALA A 324 0.47 -3.66 2.23
N PHE A 325 -0.52 -2.92 2.75
CA PHE A 325 -1.91 -3.17 2.41
C PHE A 325 -2.67 -1.86 2.17
N GLN A 326 -3.54 -1.84 1.16
CA GLN A 326 -4.39 -0.71 0.76
C GLN A 326 -5.85 -1.07 1.00
N PRO A 327 -6.37 -0.94 2.22
CA PRO A 327 -7.78 -1.23 2.49
C PRO A 327 -8.67 -0.15 1.90
N GLY A 328 -9.80 -0.57 1.34
CA GLY A 328 -10.85 0.35 0.90
C GLY A 328 -11.88 0.63 1.99
N GLY A 329 -12.82 1.56 1.68
CA GLY A 329 -14.02 1.79 2.48
C GLY A 329 -13.87 2.75 3.66
N ALA A 330 -15.03 3.25 4.14
CA ALA A 330 -15.09 4.19 5.26
C ALA A 330 -14.96 3.50 6.64
N HIS A 331 -15.18 2.20 6.70
CA HIS A 331 -15.07 1.39 7.91
C HIS A 331 -14.01 0.31 7.71
N ILE A 332 -13.26 0.03 8.76
CA ILE A 332 -12.25 -1.03 8.71
C ILE A 332 -12.92 -2.41 8.77
N ASN A 333 -12.50 -3.31 7.89
CA ASN A 333 -12.84 -4.73 7.97
C ASN A 333 -11.74 -5.48 8.73
N ILE A 334 -11.89 -5.55 10.05
CA ILE A 334 -10.89 -6.18 10.93
C ILE A 334 -10.68 -7.67 10.57
N ALA A 335 -11.74 -8.38 10.15
CA ALA A 335 -11.64 -9.80 9.80
C ALA A 335 -10.64 -10.05 8.66
N GLU A 336 -10.59 -9.15 7.66
CA GLU A 336 -9.65 -9.24 6.56
C GLU A 336 -8.19 -9.04 7.02
N PHE A 337 -7.95 -8.10 7.95
CA PHE A 337 -6.62 -7.92 8.55
C PHE A 337 -6.21 -9.14 9.38
N GLU A 338 -7.14 -9.73 10.13
CA GLU A 338 -6.89 -10.93 10.92
C GLU A 338 -6.58 -12.14 10.04
N GLN A 339 -7.31 -12.31 8.94
CA GLN A 339 -7.02 -13.34 7.94
C GLN A 339 -5.61 -13.16 7.35
N MET A 340 -5.29 -11.96 6.86
CA MET A 340 -3.97 -11.68 6.31
C MET A 340 -2.87 -11.94 7.34
N TYR A 341 -3.02 -11.43 8.56
CA TYR A 341 -2.05 -11.66 9.63
C TYR A 341 -1.92 -13.16 9.98
N SER A 342 -3.02 -13.91 9.90
CA SER A 342 -3.00 -15.37 10.15
C SER A 342 -2.13 -16.14 9.14
N VAL A 343 -2.07 -15.68 7.90
CA VAL A 343 -1.25 -16.26 6.82
C VAL A 343 0.22 -15.85 6.96
N VAL A 344 0.48 -14.55 7.11
CA VAL A 344 1.85 -14.02 7.00
C VAL A 344 2.61 -14.00 8.32
N LYS A 345 1.93 -13.89 9.47
CA LYS A 345 2.52 -13.73 10.81
C LYS A 345 3.56 -12.59 10.92
N LYS A 346 3.47 -11.62 10.02
CA LYS A 346 4.28 -10.40 10.01
C LYS A 346 3.40 -9.18 10.19
N PRO A 347 3.93 -8.07 10.72
CA PRO A 347 3.15 -6.86 10.89
C PRO A 347 2.68 -6.28 9.55
N ILE A 348 1.61 -5.49 9.63
CA ILE A 348 0.93 -4.92 8.47
C ILE A 348 1.02 -3.40 8.52
N MET A 349 1.43 -2.78 7.40
CA MET A 349 1.36 -1.33 7.18
C MET A 349 0.16 -1.00 6.31
N ILE A 350 -0.73 -0.14 6.79
CA ILE A 350 -1.78 0.46 5.97
C ILE A 350 -1.12 1.54 5.11
N CYS A 351 -0.69 1.17 3.91
CA CYS A 351 0.21 1.98 3.10
C CYS A 351 -0.49 3.00 2.20
N ASP A 352 -1.79 2.85 1.99
CA ASP A 352 -2.62 3.78 1.20
C ASP A 352 -4.08 3.65 1.61
N HIS A 353 -4.66 4.72 2.12
CA HIS A 353 -6.07 4.74 2.44
C HIS A 353 -6.64 6.14 2.30
N GLN A 354 -7.82 6.25 1.68
CA GLN A 354 -8.45 7.52 1.38
C GLN A 354 -9.70 7.75 2.24
N ARG A 355 -9.92 9.02 2.59
CA ARG A 355 -11.17 9.57 3.07
C ARG A 355 -11.57 10.68 2.14
N SER A 356 -12.67 10.49 1.44
CA SER A 356 -13.23 11.48 0.52
C SER A 356 -14.55 12.01 1.05
N PHE A 357 -14.85 13.23 0.70
CA PHE A 357 -16.09 13.91 1.01
C PHE A 357 -16.53 14.74 -0.18
N TYR A 358 -17.81 15.07 -0.24
CA TYR A 358 -18.36 15.88 -1.33
C TYR A 358 -17.83 17.32 -1.27
N THR A 359 -17.37 17.81 -2.42
CA THR A 359 -17.15 19.24 -2.71
C THR A 359 -17.55 19.51 -4.14
N ASP A 360 -17.75 20.79 -4.51
CA ASP A 360 -18.06 21.16 -5.89
C ASP A 360 -16.95 20.77 -6.88
N ASP A 361 -15.68 20.81 -6.44
CA ASP A 361 -14.53 20.35 -7.25
C ASP A 361 -14.44 18.83 -7.35
N TYR A 362 -14.97 18.12 -6.37
CA TYR A 362 -14.96 16.64 -6.27
C TYR A 362 -16.37 16.09 -6.05
N PRO A 363 -17.27 16.20 -7.04
CA PRO A 363 -18.60 15.63 -6.95
C PRO A 363 -18.60 14.10 -6.95
N LYS A 364 -17.49 13.49 -7.39
CA LYS A 364 -17.27 12.03 -7.41
C LYS A 364 -15.79 11.72 -7.22
N THR A 365 -15.52 10.69 -6.40
CA THR A 365 -14.17 10.12 -6.26
C THR A 365 -14.21 8.62 -6.55
N MET A 366 -13.02 8.00 -6.69
CA MET A 366 -12.91 6.55 -6.88
C MET A 366 -13.46 5.76 -5.70
N TRP A 367 -13.28 6.28 -4.51
CA TRP A 367 -13.69 5.64 -3.26
C TRP A 367 -15.03 6.20 -2.78
N GLN A 368 -15.63 5.50 -1.82
CA GLN A 368 -16.85 5.98 -1.17
C GLN A 368 -16.65 7.40 -0.62
N GLN A 369 -17.49 8.33 -1.07
CA GLN A 369 -17.56 9.67 -0.50
C GLN A 369 -18.48 9.71 0.70
N LEU A 370 -18.07 10.50 1.66
CA LEU A 370 -18.87 10.85 2.83
C LEU A 370 -19.55 12.21 2.60
N PRO A 371 -20.68 12.48 3.25
CA PRO A 371 -21.46 13.68 2.95
C PRO A 371 -20.72 15.00 3.22
N SER A 372 -19.79 15.02 4.17
CA SER A 372 -19.10 16.24 4.59
C SER A 372 -17.70 15.96 5.10
N GLN A 373 -16.90 17.03 5.25
CA GLN A 373 -15.58 16.98 5.91
C GLN A 373 -15.66 16.44 7.34
N GLU A 374 -16.73 16.82 8.07
CA GLU A 374 -16.97 16.36 9.44
C GLU A 374 -17.17 14.84 9.50
N GLU A 375 -18.06 14.30 8.63
CA GLU A 375 -18.28 12.86 8.56
C GLU A 375 -17.01 12.10 8.12
N ALA A 376 -16.24 12.67 7.23
CA ALA A 376 -14.95 12.10 6.82
C ALA A 376 -13.93 12.11 7.97
N GLY A 377 -13.90 13.18 8.76
CA GLY A 377 -13.05 13.29 9.96
C GLY A 377 -13.44 12.30 11.04
N LYS A 378 -14.72 12.15 11.34
CA LYS A 378 -15.24 11.12 12.27
C LYS A 378 -14.89 9.72 11.80
N SER A 379 -15.12 9.42 10.53
CA SER A 379 -14.77 8.13 9.93
C SER A 379 -13.26 7.84 10.01
N TYR A 380 -12.41 8.85 9.83
CA TYR A 380 -10.97 8.73 10.01
C TYR A 380 -10.61 8.34 11.45
N ASN A 381 -11.17 9.03 12.44
CA ASN A 381 -10.96 8.74 13.84
C ASN A 381 -11.37 7.31 14.20
N ASP A 382 -12.56 6.90 13.80
CA ASP A 382 -13.10 5.58 14.14
C ASP A 382 -12.30 4.46 13.47
N TYR A 383 -11.91 4.67 12.21
CA TYR A 383 -11.10 3.73 11.47
C TYR A 383 -9.74 3.51 12.13
N LEU A 384 -9.01 4.58 12.44
CA LEU A 384 -7.68 4.47 13.05
C LEU A 384 -7.73 3.92 14.47
N ASN A 385 -8.73 4.31 15.27
CA ASN A 385 -8.91 3.74 16.59
C ASN A 385 -9.17 2.23 16.53
N ALA A 386 -9.97 1.75 15.58
CA ALA A 386 -10.22 0.32 15.41
C ALA A 386 -8.98 -0.41 14.85
N ALA A 387 -8.30 0.16 13.86
CA ALA A 387 -7.11 -0.42 13.25
C ALA A 387 -5.97 -0.56 14.27
N LEU A 388 -5.62 0.54 14.93
CA LEU A 388 -4.45 0.62 15.80
C LEU A 388 -4.64 -0.04 17.17
N LYS A 389 -5.82 -0.54 17.51
CA LYS A 389 -6.00 -1.52 18.58
C LYS A 389 -5.29 -2.84 18.27
N LYS A 390 -5.11 -3.19 17.00
CA LYS A 390 -4.39 -4.40 16.61
C LYS A 390 -2.88 -4.18 16.70
N THR A 391 -2.23 -4.98 17.54
CA THR A 391 -0.81 -4.82 17.87
C THR A 391 0.14 -5.15 16.73
N TYR A 392 -0.36 -5.76 15.66
CA TYR A 392 0.39 -6.07 14.44
C TYR A 392 0.27 -4.98 13.35
N ILE A 393 -0.48 -3.91 13.57
CA ILE A 393 -0.55 -2.79 12.62
C ILE A 393 0.51 -1.75 12.98
N LEU A 394 1.44 -1.52 12.06
CA LEU A 394 2.60 -0.63 12.20
C LEU A 394 2.25 0.85 12.10
N GLY A 395 1.21 1.18 11.35
CA GLY A 395 0.84 2.56 11.08
C GLY A 395 -0.10 2.71 9.90
N TYR A 396 -0.21 3.93 9.42
CA TYR A 396 -1.19 4.36 8.43
C TYR A 396 -0.64 5.45 7.53
N ASN A 397 -0.87 5.36 6.23
CA ASN A 397 -0.61 6.43 5.27
C ASN A 397 -1.92 6.93 4.65
N ARG A 398 -2.15 8.23 4.76
CA ARG A 398 -3.24 8.96 4.10
C ARG A 398 -2.92 9.20 2.63
N CYS A 399 -3.75 8.78 1.75
CA CYS A 399 -3.72 9.16 0.36
C CYS A 399 -4.79 10.24 0.10
N GLN A 400 -4.42 11.46 -0.17
CA GLN A 400 -3.11 12.03 -0.46
C GLN A 400 -2.94 13.41 0.19
N TYR A 401 -1.78 14.07 0.00
CA TYR A 401 -1.50 15.39 0.59
C TYR A 401 -2.30 16.49 -0.10
N ILE A 402 -2.29 16.58 -1.43
CA ILE A 402 -2.93 17.63 -2.19
C ILE A 402 -3.88 17.06 -3.24
N SER A 403 -5.05 17.69 -3.36
CA SER A 403 -6.02 17.34 -4.40
C SER A 403 -5.46 17.66 -5.78
N ARG A 404 -5.73 16.80 -6.77
CA ARG A 404 -5.43 17.10 -8.18
C ARG A 404 -6.51 17.98 -8.78
N GLY A 405 -6.32 18.47 -9.99
CA GLY A 405 -7.29 19.37 -10.65
C GLY A 405 -8.64 18.70 -10.95
N ALA A 406 -9.63 19.52 -11.32
CA ALA A 406 -10.94 19.09 -11.76
C ALA A 406 -10.82 18.04 -12.89
N GLY A 407 -11.43 16.88 -12.70
CA GLY A 407 -11.33 15.72 -13.59
C GLY A 407 -10.49 14.57 -13.05
N ASP A 408 -9.63 14.78 -12.06
CA ASP A 408 -9.05 13.68 -11.29
C ASP A 408 -10.04 13.23 -10.21
N VAL A 409 -10.94 12.37 -10.60
CA VAL A 409 -11.96 11.79 -9.70
C VAL A 409 -11.38 10.79 -8.69
N LEU A 410 -10.07 10.54 -8.75
CA LEU A 410 -9.48 9.43 -8.01
C LEU A 410 -9.16 9.78 -6.58
N LYS A 411 -8.55 10.94 -6.31
CA LYS A 411 -7.88 11.18 -5.02
C LYS A 411 -8.04 12.62 -4.55
N GLN A 412 -8.78 12.79 -3.47
CA GLN A 412 -8.91 14.07 -2.77
C GLN A 412 -7.85 14.20 -1.68
N GLY A 413 -7.14 15.33 -1.68
CA GLY A 413 -6.07 15.62 -0.74
C GLY A 413 -6.52 16.14 0.63
N LEU A 414 -5.54 16.51 1.44
CA LEU A 414 -5.70 17.35 2.64
C LEU A 414 -5.78 18.83 2.27
N LEU A 415 -5.15 19.19 1.15
CA LEU A 415 -5.27 20.49 0.53
C LEU A 415 -6.20 20.43 -0.68
N ASP A 416 -6.93 21.51 -0.93
CA ASP A 416 -7.72 21.70 -2.14
C ASP A 416 -6.81 21.93 -3.38
N ILE A 417 -7.42 22.16 -4.54
CA ILE A 417 -6.70 22.43 -5.79
C ILE A 417 -5.97 23.79 -5.81
N ASN A 418 -6.24 24.67 -4.84
CA ASN A 418 -5.57 25.96 -4.66
C ASN A 418 -4.47 25.89 -3.60
N GLY A 419 -4.26 24.71 -3.00
CA GLY A 419 -3.27 24.50 -1.96
C GLY A 419 -3.68 25.04 -0.58
N ASN A 420 -4.98 25.16 -0.31
CA ASN A 420 -5.52 25.52 0.99
C ASN A 420 -5.98 24.28 1.74
N PRO A 421 -5.73 24.18 3.05
CA PRO A 421 -6.22 23.06 3.84
C PRO A 421 -7.76 22.97 3.83
N TYR A 422 -8.30 21.76 3.73
CA TYR A 422 -9.67 21.49 4.12
C TYR A 422 -9.76 21.51 5.64
N GLU A 423 -10.03 22.69 6.21
CA GLU A 423 -9.81 22.99 7.63
C GLU A 423 -10.51 22.00 8.56
N THR A 424 -11.78 21.68 8.32
CA THR A 424 -12.56 20.81 9.21
C THR A 424 -11.98 19.40 9.27
N ILE A 425 -11.73 18.75 8.14
CA ILE A 425 -11.17 17.38 8.16
C ILE A 425 -9.75 17.36 8.71
N VAL A 426 -8.95 18.39 8.42
CA VAL A 426 -7.58 18.53 8.94
C VAL A 426 -7.58 18.69 10.46
N GLU A 427 -8.55 19.43 11.04
CA GLU A 427 -8.72 19.55 12.49
C GLU A 427 -9.03 18.19 13.12
N TYR A 428 -10.00 17.45 12.58
CA TYR A 428 -10.33 16.09 13.06
C TYR A 428 -9.12 15.15 12.99
N MET A 429 -8.39 15.17 11.89
CA MET A 429 -7.19 14.34 11.73
C MET A 429 -6.10 14.76 12.73
N THR A 430 -5.92 16.05 12.96
CA THR A 430 -4.94 16.57 13.93
C THR A 430 -5.23 16.08 15.34
N ILE A 431 -6.49 16.17 15.78
CA ILE A 431 -6.92 15.70 17.09
C ILE A 431 -6.69 14.19 17.19
N THR A 432 -7.11 13.43 16.18
CA THR A 432 -6.97 11.97 16.14
C THR A 432 -5.49 11.56 16.17
N ASN A 433 -4.64 12.14 15.33
CA ASN A 433 -3.23 11.79 15.25
C ASN A 433 -2.51 12.06 16.57
N LYS A 434 -2.74 13.22 17.19
CA LYS A 434 -2.13 13.58 18.45
C LYS A 434 -2.59 12.68 19.60
N ASP A 435 -3.87 12.32 19.65
CA ASP A 435 -4.39 11.36 20.63
C ASP A 435 -3.75 9.96 20.46
N LEU A 436 -3.66 9.47 19.23
CA LEU A 436 -3.03 8.19 18.91
C LEU A 436 -1.55 8.17 19.32
N LEU A 437 -0.78 9.20 19.00
CA LEU A 437 0.61 9.32 19.38
C LEU A 437 0.78 9.40 20.89
N LYS A 438 -0.11 10.11 21.60
CA LYS A 438 -0.12 10.17 23.07
C LYS A 438 -0.38 8.80 23.70
N ARG A 439 -1.40 8.08 23.20
CA ARG A 439 -1.70 6.72 23.68
C ARG A 439 -0.56 5.75 23.35
N PHE A 440 0.07 5.89 22.17
CA PHE A 440 1.26 5.13 21.84
C PHE A 440 2.41 5.39 22.84
N SER A 441 2.69 6.66 23.14
CA SER A 441 3.76 7.04 24.08
C SER A 441 3.54 6.53 25.50
N ASN A 442 2.28 6.33 25.90
CA ASN A 442 1.88 5.84 27.22
C ASN A 442 1.66 4.31 27.25
N GLY A 443 1.79 3.63 26.12
CA GLY A 443 1.54 2.18 26.01
C GLY A 443 0.06 1.75 26.03
N THR A 444 -0.88 2.69 25.89
CA THR A 444 -2.34 2.44 25.99
C THR A 444 -3.04 2.37 24.63
N LEU A 445 -2.29 2.30 23.54
CA LEU A 445 -2.87 2.33 22.17
C LEU A 445 -3.75 1.11 21.85
N SER A 446 -3.49 -0.03 22.49
CA SER A 446 -4.23 -1.29 22.27
C SER A 446 -5.48 -1.43 23.16
N GLU A 447 -5.71 -0.52 24.08
CA GLU A 447 -6.89 -0.42 24.93
C GLU A 447 -8.00 0.35 24.19
#